data_c4b64f398e98708e23cb602a357f7364
#
_entry.id   c4b64f398e98708e23cb602a357f7364
#
_cell.length_a   1.000
_cell.length_b   1.000
_cell.length_c   1.000
_cell.angle_alpha   90.00
_cell.angle_beta   90.00
_cell.angle_gamma   90.00
#
_symmetry.space_group_name_H-M   'P 1'
#
loop_
_entity.id
_entity.type
_entity.pdbx_description
1 polymer ?
#
loop_
_entity_poly.entity_id
_entity_poly.type
_entity_poly.pdbx_seq_one_letter_code
_entity_poly.pdbx_strand_id
1 'polypeptide(L)'
;MKRYTVIWDNTVESNFLDAWVKSDSGARAALTELAGTIDRALAVNADAKGEHQPAEETRAVDVRVAAAKVTVFNKVLVDDRVTRVTRLVFRRAIAS
;
A
#
# COMPACT_ATOMS: atom_id res chain seq x y z
N MET A 1 9.15 12.06 14.90
CA MET A 1 8.28 11.38 13.93
C MET A 1 8.59 11.87 12.52
N LYS A 2 8.94 10.97 11.62
CA LYS A 2 9.25 11.32 10.23
C LYS A 2 7.98 11.21 9.39
N ARG A 3 7.62 12.27 8.69
CA ARG A 3 6.48 12.29 7.79
C ARG A 3 6.95 12.20 6.34
N TYR A 4 6.20 11.43 5.55
CA TYR A 4 6.49 11.17 4.15
C TYR A 4 5.28 11.50 3.30
N THR A 5 5.53 11.96 2.07
CA THR A 5 4.49 12.08 1.04
C THR A 5 4.37 10.72 0.36
N VAL A 6 3.16 10.17 0.32
CA VAL A 6 2.92 8.86 -0.29
C VAL A 6 2.50 9.06 -1.74
N ILE A 7 3.23 8.46 -2.65
CA ILE A 7 2.97 8.50 -4.09
C ILE A 7 2.80 7.07 -4.59
N TRP A 8 1.79 6.84 -5.40
CA TRP A 8 1.56 5.54 -6.03
C TRP A 8 2.08 5.58 -7.47
N ASP A 9 2.81 4.56 -7.88
CA ASP A 9 3.21 4.42 -9.28
C ASP A 9 1.98 4.39 -10.18
N ASN A 10 2.07 4.99 -11.36
CA ASN A 10 0.96 5.08 -12.29
C ASN A 10 0.32 3.73 -12.61
N THR A 11 1.13 2.70 -12.79
CA THR A 11 0.64 1.35 -13.07
C THR A 11 -0.18 0.80 -11.89
N VAL A 12 0.31 1.01 -10.67
CA VAL A 12 -0.36 0.56 -9.45
C VAL A 12 -1.69 1.29 -9.28
N GLU A 13 -1.67 2.62 -9.45
CA GLU A 13 -2.87 3.44 -9.35
C GLU A 13 -3.90 3.05 -10.40
N SER A 14 -3.48 2.85 -11.65
CA SER A 14 -4.37 2.47 -12.74
C SER A 14 -5.03 1.12 -12.48
N ASN A 15 -4.26 0.14 -12.01
CA ASN A 15 -4.79 -1.18 -11.68
C ASN A 15 -5.79 -1.11 -10.52
N PHE A 16 -5.50 -0.30 -9.52
CA PHE A 16 -6.39 -0.09 -8.39
C PHE A 16 -7.71 0.56 -8.82
N LEU A 17 -7.63 1.62 -9.64
CA LEU A 17 -8.82 2.31 -10.15
C LEU A 17 -9.66 1.40 -11.04
N ASP A 18 -9.03 0.57 -11.87
CA ASP A 18 -9.74 -0.40 -12.70
C ASP A 18 -10.53 -1.40 -11.84
N ALA A 19 -9.90 -1.92 -10.80
CA ALA A 19 -10.57 -2.82 -9.86
C ALA A 19 -11.74 -2.11 -9.15
N TRP A 20 -11.55 -0.85 -8.77
CA TRP A 20 -12.58 -0.05 -8.12
C TRP A 20 -13.79 0.16 -9.02
N VAL A 21 -13.56 0.51 -10.29
CA VAL A 21 -14.63 0.72 -11.27
C VAL A 21 -15.43 -0.55 -11.50
N LYS A 22 -14.78 -1.71 -11.53
CA LYS A 22 -15.42 -3.00 -11.76
C LYS A 22 -16.14 -3.57 -10.55
N SER A 23 -15.98 -2.97 -9.38
CA SER A 23 -16.53 -3.47 -8.13
C SER A 23 -17.92 -2.91 -7.85
N ASP A 24 -18.68 -3.63 -7.01
CA ASP A 24 -19.94 -3.11 -6.48
C ASP A 24 -19.69 -2.08 -5.36
N SER A 25 -20.74 -1.48 -4.84
CA SER A 25 -20.63 -0.41 -3.85
C SER A 25 -19.94 -0.84 -2.55
N GLY A 26 -20.17 -2.06 -2.10
CA GLY A 26 -19.53 -2.59 -0.90
C GLY A 26 -18.03 -2.80 -1.10
N ALA A 27 -17.64 -3.39 -2.24
CA ALA A 27 -16.24 -3.58 -2.56
C ALA A 27 -15.52 -2.25 -2.81
N ARG A 28 -16.19 -1.27 -3.43
CA ARG A 28 -15.63 0.07 -3.60
C ARG A 28 -15.33 0.75 -2.28
N ALA A 29 -16.23 0.64 -1.32
CA ALA A 29 -16.02 1.19 0.02
C ALA A 29 -14.81 0.54 0.69
N ALA A 30 -14.66 -0.77 0.57
CA ALA A 30 -13.52 -1.50 1.12
C ALA A 30 -12.20 -1.10 0.46
N LEU A 31 -12.20 -0.93 -0.87
CA LEU A 31 -11.00 -0.49 -1.59
C LEU A 31 -10.61 0.95 -1.23
N THR A 32 -11.59 1.83 -1.07
CA THR A 32 -11.35 3.22 -0.64
C THR A 32 -10.74 3.25 0.75
N GLU A 33 -11.27 2.46 1.67
CA GLU A 33 -10.72 2.34 3.02
C GLU A 33 -9.30 1.79 2.99
N LEU A 34 -9.04 0.78 2.15
CA LEU A 34 -7.71 0.20 1.98
C LEU A 34 -6.70 1.25 1.51
N ALA A 35 -7.05 2.04 0.48
CA ALA A 35 -6.16 3.08 -0.02
C ALA A 35 -5.82 4.09 1.06
N GLY A 36 -6.81 4.54 1.83
CA GLY A 36 -6.60 5.45 2.95
C GLY A 36 -5.72 4.85 4.03
N THR A 37 -5.91 3.57 4.33
CA THR A 37 -5.10 2.86 5.33
C THR A 37 -3.65 2.74 4.88
N ILE A 38 -3.41 2.43 3.60
CA ILE A 38 -2.06 2.38 3.03
C ILE A 38 -1.39 3.75 3.13
N ASP A 39 -2.08 4.80 2.72
CA ASP A 39 -1.53 6.16 2.75
C ASP A 39 -1.15 6.57 4.17
N ARG A 40 -2.01 6.31 5.15
CA ARG A 40 -1.72 6.63 6.55
C ARG A 40 -0.55 5.81 7.09
N ALA A 41 -0.50 4.52 6.75
CA ALA A 41 0.57 3.65 7.23
C ALA A 41 1.95 4.07 6.70
N LEU A 42 2.01 4.54 5.46
CA LEU A 42 3.27 4.91 4.81
C LEU A 42 3.62 6.39 4.95
N ALA A 43 2.73 7.20 5.48
CA ALA A 43 2.98 8.63 5.69
C ALA A 43 3.86 8.93 6.90
N VAL A 44 4.03 7.97 7.80
CA VAL A 44 4.77 8.17 9.06
C VAL A 44 5.80 7.06 9.24
N ASN A 45 7.05 7.44 9.43
CA ASN A 45 8.17 6.53 9.70
C ASN A 45 8.27 5.37 8.70
N ALA A 46 8.05 5.65 7.41
CA ALA A 46 8.05 4.63 6.37
C ALA A 46 9.38 3.87 6.28
N ASP A 47 10.49 4.54 6.56
CA ASP A 47 11.83 3.95 6.54
C ASP A 47 12.05 2.89 7.62
N ALA A 48 11.17 2.84 8.63
CA ALA A 48 11.26 1.88 9.73
C ALA A 48 10.16 0.81 9.68
N LYS A 49 9.30 0.82 8.67
CA LYS A 49 8.15 -0.09 8.59
C LYS A 49 8.39 -1.24 7.63
N GLY A 50 7.84 -2.39 8.00
CA GLY A 50 7.86 -3.58 7.17
C GLY A 50 9.23 -4.22 7.07
N GLU A 51 9.36 -5.11 6.10
CA GLU A 51 10.57 -5.87 5.85
C GLU A 51 11.32 -5.29 4.66
N HIS A 52 12.59 -4.96 4.87
CA HIS A 52 13.46 -4.47 3.81
C HIS A 52 13.92 -5.61 2.91
N GLN A 53 13.83 -5.42 1.61
CA GLN A 53 14.28 -6.39 0.61
C GLN A 53 15.48 -5.80 -0.15
N PRO A 54 16.72 -6.09 0.29
CA PRO A 54 17.91 -5.41 -0.22
C PRO A 54 18.13 -5.56 -1.72
N ALA A 55 17.77 -6.70 -2.30
CA ALA A 55 17.98 -6.96 -3.73
C ALA A 55 17.19 -6.01 -4.63
N GLU A 56 16.06 -5.50 -4.16
CA GLU A 56 15.16 -4.62 -4.91
C GLU A 56 15.14 -3.20 -4.36
N GLU A 57 15.83 -2.96 -3.27
CA GLU A 57 15.79 -1.69 -2.54
C GLU A 57 14.36 -1.27 -2.15
N THR A 58 13.50 -2.25 -1.88
CA THR A 58 12.11 -2.04 -1.52
C THR A 58 11.83 -2.53 -0.10
N ARG A 59 10.71 -2.07 0.44
CA ARG A 59 10.17 -2.57 1.70
C ARG A 59 8.80 -3.17 1.44
N ALA A 60 8.46 -4.18 2.20
CA ALA A 60 7.14 -4.84 2.13
C ALA A 60 6.42 -4.61 3.45
N VAL A 61 5.25 -4.00 3.39
CA VAL A 61 4.40 -3.72 4.56
C VAL A 61 3.07 -4.42 4.37
N ASP A 62 2.65 -5.19 5.37
CA ASP A 62 1.34 -5.82 5.35
C ASP A 62 0.29 -4.89 5.96
N VAL A 63 -0.79 -4.70 5.23
CA VAL A 63 -1.93 -3.88 5.64
C VAL A 63 -3.18 -4.75 5.64
N ARG A 64 -3.98 -4.63 6.68
CA ARG A 64 -5.24 -5.37 6.80
C ARG A 64 -6.41 -4.42 6.79
N VAL A 65 -7.41 -4.74 5.98
CA VAL A 65 -8.70 -4.03 5.96
C VAL A 65 -9.80 -5.09 5.83
N ALA A 66 -10.71 -5.13 6.78
CA ALA A 66 -11.77 -6.14 6.84
C ALA A 66 -11.19 -7.56 6.76
N ALA A 67 -11.63 -8.39 5.80
CA ALA A 67 -11.16 -9.76 5.62
C ALA A 67 -9.98 -9.87 4.64
N ALA A 68 -9.46 -8.73 4.18
CA ALA A 68 -8.38 -8.71 3.19
C ALA A 68 -7.05 -8.33 3.83
N LYS A 69 -6.00 -8.97 3.34
CA LYS A 69 -4.62 -8.62 3.65
C LYS A 69 -3.92 -8.22 2.37
N VAL A 70 -3.23 -7.09 2.40
CA VAL A 70 -2.51 -6.58 1.24
C VAL A 70 -1.05 -6.38 1.63
N THR A 71 -0.15 -6.94 0.85
CA THR A 71 1.28 -6.64 0.98
C THR A 71 1.60 -5.48 0.06
N VAL A 72 2.10 -4.40 0.64
CA VAL A 72 2.43 -3.16 -0.07
C VAL A 72 3.93 -3.08 -0.25
N PHE A 73 4.38 -3.17 -1.49
CA PHE A 73 5.79 -2.96 -1.81
C PHE A 73 6.01 -1.49 -2.10
N ASN A 74 7.04 -0.93 -1.49
CA ASN A 74 7.30 0.50 -1.60
C ASN A 74 8.80 0.80 -1.57
N LYS A 75 9.16 1.95 -2.14
CA LYS A 75 10.50 2.52 -2.02
C LYS A 75 10.42 3.76 -1.15
N VAL A 76 11.31 3.86 -0.18
CA VAL A 76 11.37 5.01 0.71
C VAL A 76 12.56 5.87 0.31
N LEU A 77 12.27 7.11 -0.12
CA LEU A 77 13.27 8.11 -0.46
C LEU A 77 13.42 9.03 0.74
N VAL A 78 14.34 8.69 1.64
CA VAL A 78 14.46 9.34 2.94
C VAL A 78 14.78 10.83 2.81
N ASP A 79 15.69 11.19 1.91
CA ASP A 79 16.11 12.58 1.74
C ASP A 79 14.97 13.46 1.20
N ASP A 80 14.15 12.90 0.33
CA ASP A 80 13.03 13.61 -0.29
C ASP A 80 11.73 13.51 0.52
N ARG A 81 11.72 12.66 1.55
CA ARG A 81 10.53 12.37 2.36
C ARG A 81 9.36 11.89 1.50
N VAL A 82 9.64 10.96 0.60
CA VAL A 82 8.66 10.35 -0.30
C VAL A 82 8.64 8.84 -0.10
N THR A 83 7.45 8.29 0.02
CA THR A 83 7.22 6.85 -0.03
C THR A 83 6.49 6.55 -1.32
N ARG A 84 7.12 5.77 -2.20
CA ARG A 84 6.55 5.42 -3.50
C ARG A 84 6.04 3.99 -3.47
N VAL A 85 4.73 3.82 -3.65
CA VAL A 85 4.11 2.49 -3.73
C VAL A 85 4.37 1.92 -5.13
N THR A 86 5.08 0.80 -5.18
CA THR A 86 5.52 0.19 -6.44
C THR A 86 4.72 -1.05 -6.82
N ARG A 87 4.07 -1.71 -5.84
CA ARG A 87 3.32 -2.91 -6.09
C ARG A 87 2.38 -3.22 -4.93
N LEU A 88 1.21 -3.75 -5.26
CA LEU A 88 0.26 -4.28 -4.28
C LEU A 88 0.02 -5.75 -4.58
N VAL A 89 0.08 -6.58 -3.54
CA VAL A 89 -0.25 -8.00 -3.63
C VAL A 89 -1.40 -8.28 -2.69
N PHE A 90 -2.56 -8.58 -3.26
CA PHE A 90 -3.75 -8.90 -2.48
C PHE A 90 -3.67 -10.35 -2.01
N ARG A 91 -3.84 -10.55 -0.71
CA ARG A 91 -3.86 -11.88 -0.11
C ARG A 91 -5.19 -12.05 0.60
N ARG A 92 -5.80 -13.21 0.45
CA ARG A 92 -6.98 -13.53 1.27
C ARG A 92 -6.53 -13.76 2.71
N ALA A 93 -7.24 -13.15 3.65
CA ALA A 93 -7.16 -13.61 5.02
C ALA A 93 -7.68 -15.04 5.03
N ILE A 94 -6.85 -15.97 5.49
CA ILE A 94 -7.26 -17.36 5.57
C ILE A 94 -8.29 -17.47 6.68
N ALA A 95 -9.55 -17.67 6.30
CA ALA A 95 -10.53 -18.17 7.21
C ALA A 95 -10.32 -19.68 7.28
N SER A 96 -9.62 -20.09 8.27
CA SER A 96 -9.53 -21.51 8.55
C SER A 96 -10.74 -21.94 9.36
#